data_e2dde53867174a56a8fe711396f53248
#
_entry.id   e2dde53867174a56a8fe711396f53248
#
_cell.length_a   1.000
_cell.length_b   1.000
_cell.length_c   1.000
_cell.angle_alpha   90.00
_cell.angle_beta   90.00
_cell.angle_gamma   90.00
#
_symmetry.space_group_name_H-M   'P 1'
#
loop_
_entity.id
_entity.type
_entity.pdbx_description
1 polymer ?
#
loop_
_entity_poly.entity_id
_entity_poly.type
_entity_poly.pdbx_seq_one_letter_code
_entity_poly.pdbx_strand_id
1 'polypeptide(L)'
;MLMQNQVTKRAVGEDTMDLKLHHINLSTNNVAGMSHFYRDILGLKTETQDLPVLEKNKGYDGDVTFVSDGQIQTHLAEKDVNVGFRTGHIVNPLERGHIANRTDDLAAFKAHLKKKGVAFSDWDETAVAGWQQIFFYDPDGNVIEVHQITS
;
A
#
# COMPACT_ATOMS: atom_id res chain seq x y z
N MET A 1 -30.64 21.29 -5.24
CA MET A 1 -30.60 20.12 -6.13
C MET A 1 -29.72 19.07 -5.49
N LEU A 2 -30.36 18.09 -4.86
CA LEU A 2 -29.65 16.99 -4.19
C LEU A 2 -29.19 16.03 -5.29
N MET A 3 -27.87 15.95 -5.55
CA MET A 3 -27.33 14.84 -6.32
C MET A 3 -27.50 13.57 -5.48
N GLN A 4 -28.44 12.74 -5.85
CA GLN A 4 -28.51 11.38 -5.34
C GLN A 4 -27.31 10.63 -5.90
N ASN A 5 -26.35 10.33 -5.04
CA ASN A 5 -25.32 9.33 -5.34
C ASN A 5 -26.03 8.00 -5.56
N GLN A 6 -26.32 7.68 -6.80
CA GLN A 6 -26.75 6.33 -7.15
C GLN A 6 -25.51 5.43 -7.02
N VAL A 7 -25.40 4.76 -5.89
CA VAL A 7 -24.51 3.61 -5.77
C VAL A 7 -25.08 2.55 -6.71
N THR A 8 -24.47 2.43 -7.87
CA THR A 8 -24.80 1.35 -8.82
C THR A 8 -24.44 0.03 -8.14
N LYS A 9 -25.46 -0.72 -7.71
CA LYS A 9 -25.25 -2.09 -7.26
C LYS A 9 -24.76 -2.88 -8.47
N ARG A 10 -23.56 -3.47 -8.36
CA ARG A 10 -23.06 -4.39 -9.38
C ARG A 10 -23.98 -5.60 -9.47
N ALA A 11 -24.20 -6.08 -10.70
CA ALA A 11 -25.00 -7.26 -10.94
C ALA A 11 -24.38 -8.50 -10.29
N VAL A 12 -25.24 -9.42 -9.81
CA VAL A 12 -24.79 -10.71 -9.26
C VAL A 12 -24.06 -11.48 -10.36
N GLY A 13 -22.80 -11.87 -10.12
CA GLY A 13 -21.95 -12.61 -11.07
C GLY A 13 -20.85 -11.78 -11.74
N GLU A 14 -20.77 -10.46 -11.49
CA GLU A 14 -19.59 -9.66 -11.85
C GLU A 14 -18.47 -9.90 -10.86
N ASP A 15 -17.22 -9.99 -11.39
CA ASP A 15 -16.01 -10.08 -10.54
C ASP A 15 -15.90 -8.83 -9.66
N THR A 16 -16.39 -8.91 -8.42
CA THR A 16 -16.21 -7.83 -7.44
C THR A 16 -14.94 -8.07 -6.66
N MET A 17 -13.96 -7.17 -6.83
CA MET A 17 -12.79 -7.16 -5.96
C MET A 17 -13.14 -6.34 -4.72
N ASP A 18 -13.08 -6.98 -3.56
CA ASP A 18 -13.33 -6.32 -2.26
C ASP A 18 -12.05 -5.65 -1.78
N LEU A 19 -11.75 -4.49 -2.39
CA LEU A 19 -10.58 -3.70 -2.04
C LEU A 19 -11.00 -2.55 -1.14
N LYS A 20 -10.30 -2.40 0.00
CA LYS A 20 -10.48 -1.28 0.93
C LYS A 20 -9.19 -0.48 1.00
N LEU A 21 -9.27 0.82 0.75
CA LEU A 21 -8.14 1.70 0.94
C LEU A 21 -7.66 1.63 2.39
N HIS A 22 -6.39 1.30 2.59
CA HIS A 22 -5.80 1.13 3.91
C HIS A 22 -4.79 2.24 4.22
N HIS A 23 -3.87 2.51 3.31
CA HIS A 23 -2.87 3.55 3.53
C HIS A 23 -2.36 4.14 2.22
N ILE A 24 -1.72 5.30 2.38
CA ILE A 24 -0.92 5.95 1.34
C ILE A 24 0.51 5.96 1.84
N ASN A 25 1.45 5.47 1.05
CA ASN A 25 2.88 5.57 1.35
C ASN A 25 3.50 6.70 0.55
N LEU A 26 4.19 7.60 1.23
CA LEU A 26 4.96 8.68 0.63
C LEU A 26 6.43 8.46 0.93
N SER A 27 7.25 8.38 -0.12
CA SER A 27 8.69 8.21 0.03
C SER A 27 9.38 9.56 0.15
N THR A 28 10.33 9.68 1.08
CA THR A 28 10.99 10.93 1.39
C THR A 28 12.46 10.71 1.75
N ASN A 29 13.29 11.69 1.47
CA ASN A 29 14.67 11.73 1.96
C ASN A 29 14.78 12.33 3.37
N ASN A 30 13.66 12.74 3.97
CA ASN A 30 13.62 13.37 5.28
C ASN A 30 12.36 12.94 6.04
N VAL A 31 12.40 11.74 6.61
CA VAL A 31 11.26 11.18 7.37
C VAL A 31 10.91 12.07 8.58
N ALA A 32 11.89 12.59 9.29
CA ALA A 32 11.65 13.46 10.44
C ALA A 32 10.94 14.76 10.06
N GLY A 33 11.37 15.41 8.99
CA GLY A 33 10.73 16.63 8.49
C GLY A 33 9.32 16.40 7.97
N MET A 34 9.09 15.28 7.27
CA MET A 34 7.76 14.87 6.83
C MET A 34 6.85 14.56 8.01
N SER A 35 7.35 13.85 9.00
CA SER A 35 6.60 13.53 10.22
C SER A 35 6.18 14.82 10.94
N HIS A 36 7.08 15.79 11.09
CA HIS A 36 6.76 17.09 11.68
C HIS A 36 5.64 17.79 10.91
N PHE A 37 5.73 17.86 9.59
CA PHE A 37 4.72 18.53 8.77
C PHE A 37 3.34 17.86 8.91
N TYR A 38 3.27 16.56 8.76
CA TYR A 38 1.99 15.84 8.80
C TYR A 38 1.36 15.85 10.19
N ARG A 39 2.16 15.81 11.26
CA ARG A 39 1.66 15.84 12.64
C ARG A 39 1.38 17.25 13.13
N ASP A 40 2.32 18.18 12.97
CA ASP A 40 2.27 19.49 13.62
C ASP A 40 1.57 20.54 12.75
N ILE A 41 1.66 20.42 11.43
CA ILE A 41 1.00 21.35 10.51
C ILE A 41 -0.39 20.83 10.11
N LEU A 42 -0.50 19.57 9.71
CA LEU A 42 -1.77 19.00 9.29
C LEU A 42 -2.61 18.43 10.44
N GLY A 43 -2.00 18.22 11.61
CA GLY A 43 -2.69 17.73 12.80
C GLY A 43 -3.01 16.24 12.77
N LEU A 44 -2.36 15.45 11.90
CA LEU A 44 -2.54 14.01 11.92
C LEU A 44 -1.89 13.40 13.16
N LYS A 45 -2.51 12.37 13.69
CA LYS A 45 -2.02 11.70 14.90
C LYS A 45 -1.07 10.57 14.53
N THR A 46 -0.12 10.30 15.42
CA THR A 46 0.68 9.08 15.33
C THR A 46 -0.25 7.88 15.44
N GLU A 47 -0.20 7.00 14.44
CA GLU A 47 -0.99 5.77 14.45
C GLU A 47 -0.43 4.83 15.52
N THR A 48 -1.31 4.24 16.33
CA THR A 48 -0.95 3.31 17.39
C THR A 48 -1.66 1.96 17.25
N GLN A 49 -2.56 1.82 16.27
CA GLN A 49 -3.33 0.61 16.01
C GLN A 49 -3.06 0.10 14.61
N ASP A 50 -3.09 -1.22 14.46
CA ASP A 50 -2.91 -1.89 13.16
C ASP A 50 -1.61 -1.45 12.45
N LEU A 51 -0.55 -1.24 13.22
CA LEU A 51 0.75 -0.88 12.67
C LEU A 51 1.41 -2.09 12.02
N PRO A 52 1.96 -1.92 10.82
CA PRO A 52 2.79 -2.98 10.23
C PRO A 52 4.07 -3.14 11.04
N VAL A 53 4.49 -4.39 11.23
CA VAL A 53 5.78 -4.73 11.80
C VAL A 53 6.74 -4.98 10.65
N LEU A 54 7.67 -4.04 10.43
CA LEU A 54 8.64 -4.14 9.33
C LEU A 54 9.68 -5.22 9.63
N GLU A 55 9.92 -6.07 8.65
CA GLU A 55 10.97 -7.06 8.71
C GLU A 55 12.27 -6.46 8.18
N LYS A 56 13.22 -6.20 9.10
CA LYS A 56 14.55 -5.71 8.75
C LYS A 56 15.38 -6.83 8.11
N ASN A 57 16.40 -6.45 7.34
CA ASN A 57 17.31 -7.37 6.64
C ASN A 57 16.65 -8.22 5.54
N LYS A 58 15.51 -7.76 5.02
CA LYS A 58 14.78 -8.40 3.91
C LYS A 58 14.83 -7.59 2.60
N GLY A 59 15.74 -6.63 2.52
CA GLY A 59 15.96 -5.78 1.35
C GLY A 59 15.64 -4.31 1.54
N TYR A 60 14.84 -3.96 2.55
CA TYR A 60 14.54 -2.57 2.92
C TYR A 60 14.70 -2.37 4.42
N ASP A 61 15.59 -1.46 4.79
CA ASP A 61 15.91 -1.13 6.20
C ASP A 61 15.70 0.35 6.51
N GLY A 62 14.96 1.08 5.66
CA GLY A 62 14.71 2.51 5.86
C GLY A 62 13.81 2.81 7.05
N ASP A 63 13.87 4.07 7.52
CA ASP A 63 12.99 4.56 8.57
C ASP A 63 11.57 4.78 8.03
N VAL A 64 10.58 4.50 8.87
CA VAL A 64 9.17 4.73 8.54
C VAL A 64 8.46 5.32 9.76
N THR A 65 7.64 6.35 9.53
CA THR A 65 6.71 6.89 10.51
C THR A 65 5.28 6.72 10.02
N PHE A 66 4.38 6.34 10.91
CA PHE A 66 2.96 6.13 10.61
C PHE A 66 2.13 7.23 11.26
N VAL A 67 1.30 7.89 10.47
CA VAL A 67 0.31 8.87 10.95
C VAL A 67 -1.08 8.52 10.39
N SER A 68 -2.13 9.05 11.00
CA SER A 68 -3.50 8.70 10.60
C SER A 68 -4.48 9.83 10.89
N ASP A 69 -5.54 9.90 10.10
CA ASP A 69 -6.73 10.72 10.38
C ASP A 69 -7.79 9.98 11.20
N GLY A 70 -7.49 8.74 11.62
CA GLY A 70 -8.41 7.84 12.33
C GLY A 70 -9.05 6.78 11.45
N GLN A 71 -8.92 6.88 10.12
CA GLN A 71 -9.45 5.91 9.15
C GLN A 71 -8.38 5.40 8.20
N ILE A 72 -7.61 6.31 7.62
CA ILE A 72 -6.57 5.99 6.65
C ILE A 72 -5.21 6.33 7.25
N GLN A 73 -4.28 5.39 7.16
CA GLN A 73 -2.90 5.61 7.53
C GLN A 73 -2.15 6.33 6.40
N THR A 74 -1.19 7.15 6.78
CA THR A 74 -0.16 7.66 5.88
C THR A 74 1.19 7.17 6.38
N HIS A 75 1.90 6.42 5.55
CA HIS A 75 3.22 5.90 5.86
C HIS A 75 4.27 6.83 5.24
N LEU A 76 5.12 7.39 6.07
CA LEU A 76 6.20 8.28 5.66
C LEU A 76 7.49 7.46 5.69
N ALA A 77 7.92 6.99 4.54
CA ALA A 77 8.99 6.01 4.40
C ALA A 77 10.23 6.62 3.78
N GLU A 78 11.40 6.22 4.25
CA GLU A 78 12.66 6.61 3.64
C GLU A 78 12.73 6.11 2.19
N LYS A 79 13.03 7.01 1.28
CA LYS A 79 13.15 6.74 -0.16
C LYS A 79 14.25 5.71 -0.44
N ASP A 80 13.95 4.73 -1.27
CA ASP A 80 14.90 3.73 -1.70
C ASP A 80 14.73 3.44 -3.19
N VAL A 81 15.62 3.99 -4.00
CA VAL A 81 15.55 3.83 -5.47
C VAL A 81 16.05 2.47 -5.95
N ASN A 82 16.67 1.67 -5.08
CA ASN A 82 17.32 0.42 -5.44
C ASN A 82 16.65 -0.82 -4.84
N VAL A 83 15.58 -0.68 -4.06
CA VAL A 83 14.98 -1.82 -3.37
C VAL A 83 14.47 -2.88 -4.34
N GLY A 84 13.86 -2.49 -5.44
CA GLY A 84 13.42 -3.43 -6.48
C GLY A 84 14.59 -4.21 -7.07
N PHE A 85 15.66 -3.52 -7.40
CA PHE A 85 16.88 -4.15 -7.95
C PHE A 85 17.52 -5.14 -6.96
N ARG A 86 17.66 -4.73 -5.67
CA ARG A 86 18.26 -5.61 -4.65
C ARG A 86 17.43 -6.86 -4.37
N THR A 87 16.11 -6.76 -4.47
CA THR A 87 15.18 -7.84 -4.13
C THR A 87 14.73 -8.65 -5.35
N GLY A 88 15.12 -8.24 -6.57
CA GLY A 88 14.72 -8.91 -7.80
C GLY A 88 13.27 -8.62 -8.21
N HIS A 89 12.65 -7.56 -7.70
CA HIS A 89 11.29 -7.16 -8.03
C HIS A 89 11.24 -6.13 -9.15
N ILE A 90 10.27 -6.28 -10.06
CA ILE A 90 10.08 -5.35 -11.18
C ILE A 90 9.44 -4.02 -10.75
N VAL A 91 8.76 -4.00 -9.61
CA VAL A 91 8.12 -2.81 -9.07
C VAL A 91 8.87 -2.32 -7.84
N ASN A 92 9.17 -1.03 -7.80
CA ASN A 92 9.78 -0.38 -6.63
C ASN A 92 8.71 0.42 -5.87
N PRO A 93 8.24 -0.05 -4.71
CA PRO A 93 7.19 0.64 -3.95
C PRO A 93 7.71 1.82 -3.12
N LEU A 94 9.03 2.03 -3.06
CA LEU A 94 9.68 2.99 -2.17
C LEU A 94 10.43 4.10 -2.88
N GLU A 95 10.33 4.17 -4.21
CA GLU A 95 10.93 5.27 -4.97
C GLU A 95 10.11 6.56 -4.82
N ARG A 96 8.81 6.48 -5.03
CA ARG A 96 7.87 7.61 -4.96
C ARG A 96 6.83 7.43 -3.86
N GLY A 97 6.43 6.21 -3.64
CA GLY A 97 5.36 5.80 -2.78
C GLY A 97 4.32 4.98 -3.52
N HIS A 98 3.23 4.68 -2.84
CA HIS A 98 2.16 3.85 -3.40
C HIS A 98 0.84 4.07 -2.67
N ILE A 99 -0.24 3.63 -3.31
CA ILE A 99 -1.57 3.56 -2.73
C ILE A 99 -1.84 2.09 -2.39
N ALA A 100 -2.19 1.81 -1.15
CA ALA A 100 -2.37 0.45 -0.67
C ALA A 100 -3.81 0.14 -0.31
N ASN A 101 -4.29 -0.96 -0.86
CA ASN A 101 -5.61 -1.51 -0.59
C ASN A 101 -5.47 -2.86 0.12
N ARG A 102 -6.39 -3.14 1.02
CA ARG A 102 -6.48 -4.42 1.73
C ARG A 102 -7.60 -5.27 1.15
N THR A 103 -7.37 -6.56 1.05
CA THR A 103 -8.36 -7.56 0.63
C THR A 103 -8.38 -8.75 1.59
N ASP A 104 -9.49 -9.45 1.65
CA ASP A 104 -9.61 -10.70 2.39
C ASP A 104 -9.26 -11.94 1.52
N ASP A 105 -9.02 -11.75 0.23
CA ASP A 105 -8.69 -12.85 -0.69
C ASP A 105 -7.67 -12.41 -1.74
N LEU A 106 -6.42 -12.38 -1.35
CA LEU A 106 -5.32 -11.99 -2.24
C LEU A 106 -5.11 -13.02 -3.36
N ALA A 107 -5.35 -14.30 -3.08
CA ALA A 107 -5.21 -15.35 -4.10
C ALA A 107 -6.18 -15.12 -5.27
N ALA A 108 -7.43 -14.80 -4.97
CA ALA A 108 -8.42 -14.46 -6.00
C ALA A 108 -8.03 -13.19 -6.75
N PHE A 109 -7.47 -12.20 -6.06
CA PHE A 109 -7.02 -10.96 -6.69
C PHE A 109 -5.84 -11.19 -7.63
N LYS A 110 -4.86 -12.00 -7.23
CA LYS A 110 -3.74 -12.40 -8.10
C LYS A 110 -4.24 -13.11 -9.37
N ALA A 111 -5.18 -14.02 -9.22
CA ALA A 111 -5.80 -14.73 -10.36
C ALA A 111 -6.52 -13.75 -11.30
N HIS A 112 -7.19 -12.76 -10.73
CA HIS A 112 -7.85 -11.70 -11.50
C HIS A 112 -6.84 -10.87 -12.32
N LEU A 113 -5.73 -10.45 -11.71
CA LEU A 113 -4.67 -9.72 -12.42
C LEU A 113 -4.08 -10.54 -13.57
N LYS A 114 -3.82 -11.83 -13.34
CA LYS A 114 -3.33 -12.74 -14.38
C LYS A 114 -4.32 -12.86 -15.52
N LYS A 115 -5.60 -13.02 -15.24
CA LYS A 115 -6.67 -13.08 -16.24
C LYS A 115 -6.76 -11.79 -17.06
N LYS A 116 -6.53 -10.65 -16.45
CA LYS A 116 -6.54 -9.33 -17.12
C LYS A 116 -5.22 -8.96 -17.77
N GLY A 117 -4.18 -9.79 -17.66
CA GLY A 117 -2.88 -9.53 -18.27
C GLY A 117 -2.06 -8.45 -17.56
N VAL A 118 -2.31 -8.21 -16.28
CA VAL A 118 -1.58 -7.23 -15.49
C VAL A 118 -0.44 -7.92 -14.75
N ALA A 119 0.80 -7.50 -15.03
CA ALA A 119 1.98 -8.00 -14.34
C ALA A 119 2.05 -7.41 -12.92
N PHE A 120 2.48 -8.20 -11.97
CA PHE A 120 2.69 -7.75 -10.59
C PHE A 120 3.93 -8.38 -9.96
N SER A 121 4.51 -7.69 -8.99
CA SER A 121 5.56 -8.21 -8.12
C SER A 121 4.93 -8.84 -6.89
N ASP A 122 5.24 -10.10 -6.62
CA ASP A 122 4.79 -10.81 -5.43
C ASP A 122 5.88 -10.75 -4.36
N TRP A 123 5.64 -9.95 -3.33
CA TRP A 123 6.57 -9.81 -2.22
C TRP A 123 6.31 -10.82 -1.11
N ASP A 124 5.22 -11.57 -1.20
CA ASP A 124 4.81 -12.52 -0.16
C ASP A 124 4.83 -11.86 1.23
N GLU A 125 5.39 -12.48 2.24
CA GLU A 125 5.54 -11.92 3.60
C GLU A 125 6.92 -11.29 3.84
N THR A 126 7.58 -10.80 2.79
CA THR A 126 8.98 -10.40 2.88
C THR A 126 9.19 -9.08 3.63
N ALA A 127 8.31 -8.09 3.45
CA ALA A 127 8.52 -6.74 3.97
C ALA A 127 7.82 -6.48 5.31
N VAL A 128 6.63 -7.03 5.50
CA VAL A 128 5.80 -6.83 6.69
C VAL A 128 5.40 -8.17 7.26
N ALA A 129 5.67 -8.37 8.54
CA ALA A 129 5.29 -9.60 9.24
C ALA A 129 3.78 -9.79 9.23
N GLY A 130 3.30 -10.97 8.82
CA GLY A 130 1.88 -11.32 8.78
C GLY A 130 1.09 -10.65 7.66
N TRP A 131 1.74 -9.99 6.71
CA TRP A 131 1.11 -9.44 5.52
C TRP A 131 1.67 -10.11 4.27
N GLN A 132 0.79 -10.58 3.41
CA GLN A 132 1.15 -10.91 2.03
C GLN A 132 0.89 -9.70 1.16
N GLN A 133 1.88 -9.28 0.37
CA GLN A 133 1.83 -8.04 -0.41
C GLN A 133 2.16 -8.32 -1.87
N ILE A 134 1.41 -7.68 -2.75
CA ILE A 134 1.76 -7.56 -4.17
C ILE A 134 1.80 -6.09 -4.57
N PHE A 135 2.62 -5.78 -5.57
CA PHE A 135 2.74 -4.43 -6.12
C PHE A 135 2.65 -4.49 -7.64
N PHE A 136 1.96 -3.53 -8.22
CA PHE A 136 1.84 -3.40 -9.68
C PHE A 136 1.67 -1.93 -10.05
N TYR A 137 1.75 -1.63 -11.34
CA TYR A 137 1.57 -0.29 -11.85
C TYR A 137 0.18 -0.11 -12.43
N ASP A 138 -0.38 1.09 -12.24
CA ASP A 138 -1.51 1.55 -13.06
C ASP A 138 -1.00 1.99 -14.44
N PRO A 139 -1.89 2.38 -15.40
CA PRO A 139 -1.46 2.78 -16.75
C PRO A 139 -0.49 3.95 -16.80
N ASP A 140 -0.46 4.82 -15.78
CA ASP A 140 0.43 5.99 -15.71
C ASP A 140 1.67 5.74 -14.86
N GLY A 141 1.89 4.51 -14.39
CA GLY A 141 3.08 4.14 -13.63
C GLY A 141 2.97 4.45 -12.13
N ASN A 142 1.79 4.73 -11.61
CA ASN A 142 1.60 4.82 -10.16
C ASN A 142 1.63 3.43 -9.55
N VAL A 143 2.32 3.29 -8.43
CA VAL A 143 2.42 1.99 -7.75
C VAL A 143 1.18 1.75 -6.91
N ILE A 144 0.59 0.58 -7.09
CA ILE A 144 -0.54 0.08 -6.30
C ILE A 144 -0.06 -1.11 -5.48
N GLU A 145 -0.35 -1.09 -4.18
CA GLU A 145 -0.21 -2.25 -3.31
C GLU A 145 -1.58 -2.89 -3.09
N VAL A 146 -1.63 -4.21 -3.12
CA VAL A 146 -2.74 -4.96 -2.54
C VAL A 146 -2.16 -5.97 -1.57
N HIS A 147 -2.70 -6.00 -0.36
CA HIS A 147 -2.22 -6.91 0.67
C HIS A 147 -3.37 -7.59 1.41
N GLN A 148 -3.02 -8.70 2.05
CA GLN A 148 -3.89 -9.47 2.94
C GLN A 148 -3.15 -9.76 4.23
N ILE A 149 -3.85 -9.64 5.36
CA ILE A 149 -3.35 -10.10 6.66
C ILE A 149 -3.48 -11.62 6.71
N THR A 150 -2.38 -12.31 7.07
CA THR A 150 -2.31 -13.77 7.06
C THR A 150 -2.39 -14.40 8.46
N SER A 151 -2.40 -13.58 9.49
CA SER A 151 -2.44 -14.10 10.86
C SER A 151 -3.28 -13.23 11.80
#